data_fc76d03fcc2a0ed21dbf7bb9595904f7
#
_entry.id   fc76d03fcc2a0ed21dbf7bb9595904f7
#
_cell.length_a   1.000
_cell.length_b   1.000
_cell.length_c   1.000
_cell.angle_alpha   90.00
_cell.angle_beta   90.00
_cell.angle_gamma   90.00
#
_symmetry.space_group_name_H-M   'P 1'
#
loop_
_entity.id
_entity.type
_entity.pdbx_description
1 polymer ?
#
loop_
_entity_poly.entity_id
_entity_poly.type
_entity_poly.pdbx_seq_one_letter_code
_entity_poly.pdbx_strand_id
1 'polypeptide(L)'
;MFVDGQLLEKGIIIRSPQKIQTFADYVDTKIGTAHSRWMIAPGPWMPFSMVKLSPDNQNMGWQAGYQPTFETLGCFSHIHEWTMGGLGLMPTNGKLFTQVGDQFRPDEGYRSRIDKRTEEAPLGYYKVFLTDTEIWAEVTATERASFQKYTFPKDKDGRVMIDLHVQAEYDYNLLDVDIKKVSDYRIEGRSHQISPRPYVWSNDADQEYVVNFVIEFDAPIKKVGGWKNKQILD
;
A
#
# COMPACT_ATOMS: atom_id res chain seq x y z
N MET A 1 23.22 -8.09 -17.85
CA MET A 1 22.09 -8.20 -18.79
C MET A 1 22.64 -8.37 -20.20
N PHE A 2 22.10 -9.32 -20.96
CA PHE A 2 22.46 -9.53 -22.37
C PHE A 2 21.21 -9.31 -23.22
N VAL A 3 21.39 -8.66 -24.38
CA VAL A 3 20.38 -8.55 -25.43
C VAL A 3 21.06 -8.96 -26.73
N ASP A 4 20.46 -9.87 -27.47
CA ASP A 4 21.01 -10.44 -28.73
C ASP A 4 22.45 -10.93 -28.61
N GLY A 5 22.80 -11.52 -27.45
CA GLY A 5 24.14 -11.98 -27.15
C GLY A 5 25.17 -10.92 -26.80
N GLN A 6 24.81 -9.66 -26.83
CA GLN A 6 25.67 -8.56 -26.40
C GLN A 6 25.46 -8.20 -24.92
N LEU A 7 26.55 -8.05 -24.18
CA LEU A 7 26.54 -7.58 -22.81
C LEU A 7 26.25 -6.07 -22.80
N LEU A 8 25.05 -5.68 -22.36
CA LEU A 8 24.67 -4.28 -22.22
C LEU A 8 25.11 -3.70 -20.87
N GLU A 9 25.06 -4.49 -19.82
CA GLU A 9 25.40 -4.04 -18.49
C GLU A 9 25.97 -5.19 -17.65
N LYS A 10 27.04 -4.90 -16.94
CA LYS A 10 27.63 -5.79 -15.95
C LYS A 10 27.62 -5.08 -14.60
N GLY A 11 26.91 -5.65 -13.65
CA GLY A 11 26.85 -5.15 -12.28
C GLY A 11 27.14 -6.27 -11.29
N ILE A 12 27.70 -5.90 -10.15
CA ILE A 12 27.83 -6.77 -8.99
C ILE A 12 26.93 -6.18 -7.91
N ILE A 13 25.93 -6.94 -7.48
CA ILE A 13 25.16 -6.59 -6.30
C ILE A 13 25.95 -7.10 -5.09
N ILE A 14 26.60 -6.19 -4.38
CA ILE A 14 27.24 -6.52 -3.10
C ILE A 14 26.16 -6.37 -2.03
N ARG A 15 25.72 -7.52 -1.51
CA ARG A 15 24.89 -7.53 -0.31
C ARG A 15 25.82 -7.59 0.89
N SER A 16 25.80 -6.58 1.73
CA SER A 16 26.43 -6.67 3.05
C SER A 16 25.74 -7.79 3.83
N PRO A 17 26.50 -8.67 4.50
CA PRO A 17 25.91 -9.68 5.37
C PRO A 17 25.03 -9.00 6.41
N GLN A 18 23.81 -9.49 6.57
CA GLN A 18 22.95 -9.02 7.65
C GLN A 18 23.62 -9.34 8.98
N LYS A 19 23.73 -8.36 9.85
CA LYS A 19 24.24 -8.58 11.20
C LYS A 19 23.15 -9.23 12.04
N ILE A 20 23.29 -10.54 12.28
CA ILE A 20 22.40 -11.29 13.14
C ILE A 20 22.68 -10.91 14.59
N GLN A 21 21.66 -10.40 15.27
CA GLN A 21 21.70 -10.04 16.69
C GLN A 21 20.72 -10.88 17.51
N THR A 22 19.59 -11.23 16.90
CA THR A 22 18.51 -12.00 17.53
C THR A 22 18.02 -13.09 16.58
N PHE A 23 17.25 -14.06 17.07
CA PHE A 23 16.62 -15.07 16.23
C PHE A 23 15.64 -14.49 15.20
N ALA A 24 15.07 -13.31 15.48
CA ALA A 24 14.19 -12.61 14.55
C ALA A 24 14.91 -12.21 13.26
N ASP A 25 16.21 -11.97 13.31
CA ASP A 25 17.01 -11.55 12.15
C ASP A 25 17.23 -12.67 11.11
N TYR A 26 16.91 -13.91 11.46
CA TYR A 26 16.87 -15.03 10.49
C TYR A 26 15.60 -15.10 9.68
N VAL A 27 14.57 -14.33 10.04
CA VAL A 27 13.29 -14.33 9.32
C VAL A 27 13.36 -13.40 8.13
N ASP A 28 13.18 -13.94 6.94
CA ASP A 28 12.99 -13.16 5.71
C ASP A 28 11.49 -13.06 5.40
N THR A 29 10.91 -11.89 5.64
CA THR A 29 9.48 -11.61 5.42
C THR A 29 9.08 -11.62 3.94
N LYS A 30 10.04 -11.66 3.02
CA LYS A 30 9.80 -11.74 1.57
C LYS A 30 9.69 -13.17 1.06
N ILE A 31 10.02 -14.17 1.87
CA ILE A 31 9.84 -15.58 1.49
C ILE A 31 8.36 -15.87 1.26
N GLY A 32 8.03 -16.42 0.09
CA GLY A 32 6.67 -16.75 -0.30
C GLY A 32 5.88 -15.62 -0.94
N THR A 33 6.44 -14.41 -1.08
CA THR A 33 5.74 -13.29 -1.73
C THR A 33 5.78 -13.36 -3.25
N ALA A 34 6.72 -14.11 -3.84
CA ALA A 34 6.84 -14.23 -5.29
C ALA A 34 5.76 -15.17 -5.85
N HIS A 35 5.02 -14.70 -6.84
CA HIS A 35 3.95 -15.45 -7.52
C HIS A 35 2.89 -16.04 -6.56
N SER A 36 2.73 -15.43 -5.40
CA SER A 36 1.79 -15.91 -4.40
C SER A 36 0.42 -15.25 -4.59
N ARG A 37 -0.59 -16.09 -4.79
CA ARG A 37 -1.99 -15.67 -4.73
C ARG A 37 -2.52 -15.57 -3.28
N TRP A 38 -1.71 -15.88 -2.30
CA TRP A 38 -2.15 -16.05 -0.92
C TRP A 38 -2.10 -14.77 -0.09
N MET A 39 -1.96 -13.63 -0.74
CA MET A 39 -1.88 -12.30 -0.10
C MET A 39 -0.74 -12.20 0.92
N ILE A 40 0.33 -12.96 0.70
CA ILE A 40 1.53 -12.87 1.52
C ILE A 40 2.27 -11.59 1.15
N ALA A 41 2.58 -10.78 2.14
CA ALA A 41 3.21 -9.49 1.95
C ALA A 41 4.25 -9.22 3.06
N PRO A 42 5.29 -8.42 2.79
CA PRO A 42 6.41 -8.21 3.71
C PRO A 42 6.12 -7.15 4.79
N GLY A 43 4.86 -6.81 5.01
CA GLY A 43 4.46 -5.79 5.96
C GLY A 43 4.54 -6.20 7.43
N PRO A 44 4.44 -5.24 8.33
CA PRO A 44 4.45 -5.48 9.76
C PRO A 44 3.12 -6.04 10.26
N TRP A 45 2.98 -7.35 10.24
CA TRP A 45 1.79 -8.05 10.72
C TRP A 45 2.03 -8.65 12.10
N MET A 46 1.12 -8.39 13.02
CA MET A 46 1.10 -9.07 14.30
C MET A 46 0.25 -10.34 14.21
N PRO A 47 0.55 -11.39 14.98
CA PRO A 47 -0.30 -12.56 15.06
C PRO A 47 -1.74 -12.18 15.44
N PHE A 48 -2.74 -12.70 14.69
CA PHE A 48 -4.16 -12.45 14.91
C PHE A 48 -4.59 -10.98 14.84
N SER A 49 -3.82 -10.15 14.14
CA SER A 49 -4.12 -8.72 14.00
C SER A 49 -5.27 -8.46 13.04
N MET A 50 -6.04 -7.38 13.30
CA MET A 50 -6.97 -6.81 12.33
C MET A 50 -6.21 -6.01 11.27
N VAL A 51 -5.13 -5.34 11.64
CA VAL A 51 -4.31 -4.55 10.74
C VAL A 51 -3.21 -5.42 10.16
N LYS A 52 -3.31 -5.66 8.87
CA LYS A 52 -2.30 -6.34 8.05
C LYS A 52 -1.66 -5.32 7.12
N LEU A 53 -0.93 -4.37 7.71
CA LEU A 53 -0.34 -3.28 6.95
C LEU A 53 0.75 -3.80 6.01
N SER A 54 0.67 -3.44 4.74
CA SER A 54 1.68 -3.84 3.76
C SER A 54 1.69 -2.92 2.54
N PRO A 55 2.82 -2.84 1.82
CA PRO A 55 2.86 -2.20 0.52
C PRO A 55 2.07 -3.01 -0.52
N ASP A 56 1.31 -2.30 -1.37
CA ASP A 56 0.62 -2.86 -2.52
C ASP A 56 1.23 -2.35 -3.82
N ASN A 57 1.85 -3.22 -4.55
CA ASN A 57 2.43 -2.89 -5.85
C ASN A 57 1.77 -3.63 -7.02
N GLN A 58 1.09 -4.73 -6.76
CA GLN A 58 0.19 -5.37 -7.72
C GLN A 58 -1.21 -4.76 -7.60
N ASN A 59 -1.78 -4.30 -8.70
CA ASN A 59 -3.09 -3.65 -8.73
C ASN A 59 -4.07 -4.29 -9.71
N MET A 60 -3.85 -5.51 -10.11
CA MET A 60 -4.73 -6.21 -11.05
C MET A 60 -4.88 -7.69 -10.68
N GLY A 61 -6.12 -8.10 -10.49
CA GLY A 61 -6.57 -9.47 -10.50
C GLY A 61 -5.96 -10.34 -9.39
N TRP A 62 -5.76 -11.55 -9.73
CA TRP A 62 -5.45 -12.72 -8.93
C TRP A 62 -4.30 -12.64 -7.91
N GLN A 63 -3.40 -11.68 -8.03
CA GLN A 63 -2.24 -11.51 -7.17
C GLN A 63 -2.18 -10.07 -6.60
N ALA A 64 -3.33 -9.52 -6.25
CA ALA A 64 -3.39 -8.21 -5.63
C ALA A 64 -2.51 -8.15 -4.35
N GLY A 65 -1.99 -6.98 -4.04
CA GLY A 65 -1.10 -6.76 -2.92
C GLY A 65 0.37 -6.68 -3.32
N TYR A 66 1.24 -7.40 -2.65
CA TYR A 66 2.68 -7.32 -2.90
C TYR A 66 3.18 -8.39 -3.87
N GLN A 67 3.94 -7.94 -4.86
CA GLN A 67 4.68 -8.78 -5.80
C GLN A 67 6.13 -8.26 -5.89
N PRO A 68 7.16 -9.06 -5.54
CA PRO A 68 8.54 -8.59 -5.42
C PRO A 68 9.19 -8.19 -6.74
N THR A 69 8.61 -8.60 -7.88
CA THR A 69 9.13 -8.26 -9.20
C THR A 69 8.69 -6.88 -9.70
N PHE A 70 7.71 -6.25 -9.05
CA PHE A 70 7.25 -4.92 -9.43
C PHE A 70 8.01 -3.83 -8.68
N GLU A 71 8.35 -2.78 -9.41
CA GLU A 71 9.15 -1.64 -8.94
C GLU A 71 8.30 -0.38 -8.75
N THR A 72 7.00 -0.56 -8.51
CA THR A 72 6.07 0.53 -8.20
C THR A 72 5.24 0.21 -6.98
N LEU A 73 4.69 1.23 -6.33
CA LEU A 73 3.85 1.09 -5.15
C LEU A 73 2.62 2.00 -5.29
N GLY A 74 1.44 1.42 -5.11
CA GLY A 74 0.16 2.13 -5.23
C GLY A 74 -0.38 2.66 -3.91
N CYS A 75 -0.19 1.92 -2.82
CA CYS A 75 -0.54 2.34 -1.47
C CYS A 75 0.06 1.42 -0.40
N PHE A 76 -0.14 1.80 0.86
CA PHE A 76 0.00 0.95 2.03
C PHE A 76 -1.39 0.61 2.53
N SER A 77 -1.87 -0.62 2.28
CA SER A 77 -3.20 -1.04 2.70
C SER A 77 -3.19 -1.72 4.07
N HIS A 78 -4.33 -1.72 4.74
CA HIS A 78 -4.49 -2.20 6.11
C HIS A 78 -5.16 -3.57 6.20
N ILE A 79 -5.74 -4.03 5.09
CA ILE A 79 -6.42 -5.33 5.00
C ILE A 79 -5.85 -6.07 3.79
N HIS A 80 -5.29 -7.25 4.03
CA HIS A 80 -4.78 -8.15 2.99
C HIS A 80 -5.60 -9.44 3.04
N GLU A 81 -6.73 -9.40 2.36
CA GLU A 81 -7.67 -10.52 2.20
C GLU A 81 -8.13 -10.61 0.75
N TRP A 82 -8.58 -11.80 0.35
CA TRP A 82 -8.95 -12.06 -1.05
C TRP A 82 -10.17 -11.26 -1.51
N THR A 83 -11.15 -11.10 -0.63
CA THR A 83 -12.45 -10.52 -0.93
C THR A 83 -12.72 -9.22 -0.17
N MET A 84 -11.78 -8.76 0.60
CA MET A 84 -11.93 -7.56 1.43
C MET A 84 -10.87 -6.55 1.03
N GLY A 85 -11.32 -5.43 0.52
CA GLY A 85 -10.53 -4.23 0.44
C GLY A 85 -10.58 -3.45 1.75
N GLY A 86 -10.04 -2.28 1.76
CA GLY A 86 -10.05 -1.53 2.99
C GLY A 86 -9.52 -0.13 2.87
N LEU A 87 -8.70 0.24 3.81
CA LEU A 87 -8.06 1.54 3.89
C LEU A 87 -6.65 1.44 3.29
N GLY A 88 -6.40 2.17 2.23
CA GLY A 88 -5.08 2.39 1.66
C GLY A 88 -4.61 3.82 1.86
N LEU A 89 -3.36 4.01 2.26
CA LEU A 89 -2.74 5.33 2.37
C LEU A 89 -1.55 5.42 1.41
N MET A 90 -1.45 6.53 0.68
CA MET A 90 -0.32 6.79 -0.20
C MET A 90 0.17 8.23 -0.05
N PRO A 91 1.43 8.45 0.38
CA PRO A 91 2.01 9.78 0.40
C PRO A 91 2.37 10.22 -1.02
N THR A 92 2.01 11.44 -1.37
CA THR A 92 2.26 12.03 -2.69
C THR A 92 2.62 13.50 -2.59
N ASN A 93 3.12 14.05 -3.69
CA ASN A 93 3.31 15.48 -3.87
C ASN A 93 3.11 15.87 -5.36
N GLY A 94 3.35 17.13 -5.70
CA GLY A 94 3.26 17.58 -7.09
C GLY A 94 1.85 17.47 -7.68
N LYS A 95 1.70 16.94 -8.90
CA LYS A 95 0.42 16.82 -9.60
C LYS A 95 -0.56 15.94 -8.82
N LEU A 96 -1.81 16.38 -8.71
CA LEU A 96 -2.88 15.59 -8.12
C LEU A 96 -3.45 14.61 -9.15
N PHE A 97 -3.49 13.35 -8.79
CA PHE A 97 -4.18 12.30 -9.52
C PHE A 97 -5.33 11.74 -8.66
N THR A 98 -6.39 11.32 -9.30
CA THR A 98 -7.60 10.73 -8.68
C THR A 98 -7.74 9.24 -8.97
N GLN A 99 -6.67 8.62 -9.41
CA GLN A 99 -6.60 7.18 -9.68
C GLN A 99 -5.21 6.66 -9.31
N VAL A 100 -5.13 5.39 -8.91
CA VAL A 100 -3.87 4.77 -8.50
C VAL A 100 -2.87 4.61 -9.65
N GLY A 101 -3.37 4.45 -10.88
CA GLY A 101 -2.54 4.10 -12.03
C GLY A 101 -2.22 2.61 -12.11
N ASP A 102 -1.53 2.22 -13.16
CA ASP A 102 -1.12 0.85 -13.44
C ASP A 102 0.37 0.65 -13.13
N GLN A 103 0.77 -0.53 -12.66
CA GLN A 103 2.18 -0.81 -12.33
C GLN A 103 3.12 -0.72 -13.54
N PHE A 104 2.60 -0.88 -14.76
CA PHE A 104 3.35 -0.72 -16.00
C PHE A 104 3.28 0.70 -16.58
N ARG A 105 2.35 1.52 -16.08
CA ARG A 105 2.12 2.91 -16.47
C ARG A 105 1.93 3.81 -15.24
N PRO A 106 2.95 3.88 -14.37
CA PRO A 106 2.82 4.58 -13.10
C PRO A 106 2.56 6.08 -13.24
N ASP A 107 2.99 6.69 -14.36
CA ASP A 107 2.79 8.12 -14.63
C ASP A 107 1.31 8.52 -14.88
N GLU A 108 0.41 7.54 -15.01
CA GLU A 108 -1.04 7.77 -15.21
C GLU A 108 -1.83 7.87 -13.90
N GLY A 109 -1.17 7.80 -12.73
CA GLY A 109 -1.82 7.84 -11.42
C GLY A 109 -0.96 8.39 -10.30
N TYR A 110 -1.43 8.28 -9.05
CA TYR A 110 -0.68 8.70 -7.87
C TYR A 110 0.31 7.62 -7.36
N ARG A 111 0.40 6.48 -8.03
CA ARG A 111 1.42 5.45 -7.83
C ARG A 111 2.82 6.05 -7.97
N SER A 112 3.79 5.52 -7.25
CA SER A 112 5.19 5.89 -7.38
C SER A 112 6.06 4.68 -7.72
N ARG A 113 7.07 4.90 -8.55
CA ARG A 113 8.20 3.98 -8.64
C ARG A 113 8.92 3.95 -7.30
N ILE A 114 9.58 2.83 -7.02
CA ILE A 114 10.36 2.64 -5.80
C ILE A 114 11.79 2.25 -6.13
N ASP A 115 12.73 2.64 -5.29
CA ASP A 115 14.07 2.10 -5.34
C ASP A 115 14.15 0.80 -4.53
N LYS A 116 14.09 -0.33 -5.21
CA LYS A 116 14.14 -1.67 -4.59
C LYS A 116 15.40 -1.91 -3.75
N ARG A 117 16.47 -1.15 -3.97
CA ARG A 117 17.69 -1.25 -3.17
C ARG A 117 17.52 -0.68 -1.76
N THR A 118 16.52 0.20 -1.60
CA THR A 118 16.17 0.83 -0.33
C THR A 118 15.10 0.07 0.44
N GLU A 119 14.57 -1.00 -0.14
CA GLU A 119 13.48 -1.76 0.46
C GLU A 119 14.00 -2.62 1.62
N GLU A 120 13.59 -2.25 2.82
CA GLU A 120 13.87 -2.94 4.06
C GLU A 120 12.57 -3.52 4.62
N ALA A 121 12.57 -4.80 4.98
CA ALA A 121 11.39 -5.49 5.50
C ALA A 121 11.76 -6.49 6.62
N PRO A 122 12.38 -6.04 7.72
CA PRO A 122 12.53 -6.89 8.89
C PRO A 122 11.18 -7.16 9.56
N LEU A 123 11.13 -8.10 10.50
CA LEU A 123 9.90 -8.35 11.28
C LEU A 123 9.40 -7.07 11.95
N GLY A 124 8.11 -6.77 11.74
CA GLY A 124 7.43 -5.65 12.36
C GLY A 124 7.72 -4.27 11.77
N TYR A 125 8.42 -4.19 10.64
CA TYR A 125 8.76 -2.91 10.02
C TYR A 125 8.91 -3.06 8.50
N TYR A 126 8.53 -2.01 7.77
CA TYR A 126 8.80 -1.88 6.34
C TYR A 126 9.21 -0.47 6.00
N LYS A 127 10.16 -0.33 5.08
CA LYS A 127 10.66 0.96 4.60
C LYS A 127 11.02 0.90 3.12
N VAL A 128 10.78 1.99 2.40
CA VAL A 128 11.15 2.13 1.00
C VAL A 128 11.24 3.60 0.58
N PHE A 129 12.05 3.90 -0.43
CA PHE A 129 12.09 5.21 -1.08
C PHE A 129 11.21 5.24 -2.32
N LEU A 130 10.27 6.19 -2.35
CA LEU A 130 9.37 6.48 -3.46
C LEU A 130 10.06 7.48 -4.39
N THR A 131 10.53 7.02 -5.55
CA THR A 131 11.44 7.80 -6.39
C THR A 131 10.75 8.94 -7.13
N ASP A 132 9.49 8.78 -7.56
CA ASP A 132 8.76 9.80 -8.32
C ASP A 132 8.37 10.99 -7.44
N THR A 133 8.20 10.77 -6.16
CA THR A 133 7.79 11.78 -5.18
C THR A 133 8.90 12.20 -4.23
N GLU A 134 10.04 11.48 -4.24
CA GLU A 134 11.19 11.68 -3.35
C GLU A 134 10.81 11.56 -1.86
N ILE A 135 9.91 10.63 -1.55
CA ILE A 135 9.39 10.43 -0.19
C ILE A 135 9.97 9.13 0.39
N TRP A 136 10.48 9.18 1.61
CA TRP A 136 10.71 7.99 2.41
C TRP A 136 9.42 7.59 3.11
N ALA A 137 9.02 6.33 2.92
CA ALA A 137 7.90 5.72 3.62
C ALA A 137 8.41 4.66 4.58
N GLU A 138 8.05 4.78 5.85
CA GLU A 138 8.38 3.87 6.94
C GLU A 138 7.09 3.49 7.65
N VAL A 139 6.84 2.20 7.83
CA VAL A 139 5.58 1.73 8.40
C VAL A 139 5.79 0.59 9.41
N THR A 140 4.98 0.62 10.45
CA THR A 140 4.87 -0.43 11.46
C THR A 140 3.42 -0.58 11.90
N ALA A 141 3.08 -1.67 12.58
CA ALA A 141 1.72 -1.91 13.04
C ALA A 141 1.68 -2.63 14.38
N THR A 142 0.55 -2.46 15.06
CA THR A 142 0.10 -3.26 16.19
C THR A 142 -1.09 -4.11 15.77
N GLU A 143 -1.75 -4.77 16.70
CA GLU A 143 -2.93 -5.60 16.39
C GLU A 143 -4.08 -4.82 15.75
N ARG A 144 -4.24 -3.52 16.05
CA ARG A 144 -5.40 -2.72 15.64
C ARG A 144 -5.06 -1.36 15.06
N ALA A 145 -3.79 -0.97 15.04
CA ALA A 145 -3.36 0.33 14.56
C ALA A 145 -2.09 0.21 13.73
N SER A 146 -1.95 1.07 12.75
CA SER A 146 -0.70 1.29 12.03
C SER A 146 -0.06 2.61 12.46
N PHE A 147 1.25 2.67 12.37
CA PHE A 147 2.00 3.91 12.43
C PHE A 147 2.80 4.05 11.13
N GLN A 148 2.59 5.16 10.44
CA GLN A 148 3.19 5.42 9.15
C GLN A 148 3.90 6.76 9.19
N LYS A 149 5.20 6.75 8.88
CA LYS A 149 6.02 7.95 8.83
C LYS A 149 6.42 8.23 7.39
N TYR A 150 6.08 9.41 6.91
CA TYR A 150 6.41 9.89 5.58
C TYR A 150 7.33 11.10 5.66
N THR A 151 8.53 10.96 5.13
CA THR A 151 9.49 12.06 5.07
C THR A 151 9.43 12.69 3.70
N PHE A 152 8.78 13.84 3.60
CA PHE A 152 8.61 14.61 2.37
C PHE A 152 9.84 15.46 2.07
N PRO A 153 10.14 15.75 0.78
CA PRO A 153 11.11 16.77 0.41
C PRO A 153 10.66 18.14 0.93
N LYS A 154 11.63 18.97 1.34
CA LYS A 154 11.36 20.24 2.03
C LYS A 154 10.69 21.31 1.14
N ASP A 155 10.87 21.20 -0.15
CA ASP A 155 10.44 22.16 -1.18
C ASP A 155 9.12 21.81 -1.85
N LYS A 156 8.47 20.71 -1.43
CA LYS A 156 7.23 20.23 -2.03
C LYS A 156 6.12 20.11 -0.98
N ASP A 157 4.92 20.56 -1.34
CA ASP A 157 3.73 20.33 -0.52
C ASP A 157 3.37 18.84 -0.55
N GLY A 158 3.38 18.25 0.64
CA GLY A 158 3.01 16.85 0.83
C GLY A 158 1.49 16.66 0.97
N ARG A 159 1.01 15.51 0.54
CA ARG A 159 -0.36 15.05 0.78
C ARG A 159 -0.40 13.55 1.03
N VAL A 160 -1.43 13.09 1.70
CA VAL A 160 -1.73 11.67 1.88
C VAL A 160 -3.04 11.38 1.16
N MET A 161 -2.99 10.47 0.18
CA MET A 161 -4.19 9.94 -0.48
C MET A 161 -4.79 8.89 0.43
N ILE A 162 -6.10 8.97 0.66
CA ILE A 162 -6.89 7.96 1.38
C ILE A 162 -7.72 7.24 0.33
N ASP A 163 -7.35 6.02 0.01
CA ASP A 163 -8.07 5.20 -0.95
C ASP A 163 -8.85 4.10 -0.23
N LEU A 164 -10.14 4.04 -0.50
CA LEU A 164 -11.05 3.05 0.06
C LEU A 164 -11.38 1.93 -0.93
N HIS A 165 -10.97 2.09 -2.20
CA HIS A 165 -11.09 1.05 -3.22
C HIS A 165 -9.73 0.39 -3.48
N VAL A 166 -9.10 -0.05 -2.41
CA VAL A 166 -7.84 -0.80 -2.48
C VAL A 166 -8.08 -2.14 -3.13
N GLN A 167 -7.17 -2.52 -3.99
CA GLN A 167 -7.30 -3.75 -4.74
C GLN A 167 -7.21 -5.00 -3.85
N ALA A 168 -8.16 -5.89 -4.01
CA ALA A 168 -8.16 -7.25 -3.50
C ALA A 168 -8.10 -8.25 -4.66
N GLU A 169 -7.96 -9.54 -4.38
CA GLU A 169 -7.95 -10.59 -5.43
C GLU A 169 -9.29 -10.63 -6.18
N TYR A 170 -10.39 -10.47 -5.46
CA TYR A 170 -11.74 -10.37 -6.01
C TYR A 170 -12.23 -8.94 -5.93
N ASP A 171 -13.01 -8.55 -6.93
CA ASP A 171 -13.56 -7.21 -6.99
C ASP A 171 -14.63 -6.98 -5.91
N TYR A 172 -14.76 -5.74 -5.46
CA TYR A 172 -15.77 -5.33 -4.52
C TYR A 172 -16.28 -3.93 -4.85
N ASN A 173 -17.45 -3.60 -4.33
CA ASN A 173 -18.08 -2.30 -4.54
C ASN A 173 -18.17 -1.52 -3.24
N LEU A 174 -18.01 -0.21 -3.33
CA LEU A 174 -18.33 0.72 -2.24
C LEU A 174 -19.80 1.08 -2.32
N LEU A 175 -20.57 0.69 -1.29
CA LEU A 175 -21.99 0.98 -1.19
C LEU A 175 -22.21 2.37 -0.60
N ASP A 176 -21.46 2.70 0.45
CA ASP A 176 -21.54 3.97 1.15
C ASP A 176 -20.18 4.32 1.76
N VAL A 177 -19.86 5.61 1.76
CA VAL A 177 -18.62 6.16 2.31
C VAL A 177 -18.91 7.45 3.03
N ASP A 178 -18.42 7.57 4.26
CA ASP A 178 -18.39 8.80 5.03
C ASP A 178 -16.97 9.09 5.49
N ILE A 179 -16.46 10.30 5.21
CA ILE A 179 -15.14 10.76 5.66
C ILE A 179 -15.30 12.16 6.20
N LYS A 180 -14.86 12.37 7.43
CA LYS A 180 -15.01 13.62 8.13
C LYS A 180 -13.70 14.08 8.76
N LYS A 181 -13.29 15.32 8.48
CA LYS A 181 -12.29 16.02 9.29
C LYS A 181 -12.95 16.46 10.60
N VAL A 182 -12.60 15.83 11.70
CA VAL A 182 -13.16 16.11 13.04
C VAL A 182 -12.32 17.10 13.84
N SER A 183 -11.05 17.26 13.48
CA SER A 183 -10.16 18.30 14.02
C SER A 183 -9.08 18.65 13.02
N ASP A 184 -8.18 19.57 13.37
CA ASP A 184 -7.04 19.88 12.52
C ASP A 184 -6.02 18.73 12.39
N TYR A 185 -6.10 17.74 13.25
CA TYR A 185 -5.15 16.61 13.27
C TYR A 185 -5.82 15.26 13.03
N ARG A 186 -7.17 15.22 12.88
CA ARG A 186 -7.90 13.95 12.87
C ARG A 186 -8.94 13.87 11.76
N ILE A 187 -8.93 12.74 11.08
CA ILE A 187 -9.97 12.30 10.14
C ILE A 187 -10.60 11.02 10.68
N GLU A 188 -11.91 10.93 10.62
CA GLU A 188 -12.67 9.71 10.86
C GLU A 188 -13.38 9.30 9.58
N GLY A 189 -13.52 8.00 9.38
CA GLY A 189 -14.20 7.52 8.19
C GLY A 189 -14.84 6.15 8.38
N ARG A 190 -15.77 5.89 7.49
CA ARG A 190 -16.49 4.65 7.36
C ARG A 190 -16.63 4.30 5.89
N SER A 191 -16.37 3.05 5.57
CA SER A 191 -16.58 2.48 4.24
C SER A 191 -17.45 1.24 4.35
N HIS A 192 -18.59 1.23 3.69
CA HIS A 192 -19.49 0.10 3.57
C HIS A 192 -19.25 -0.57 2.21
N GLN A 193 -18.89 -1.83 2.23
CA GLN A 193 -18.38 -2.55 1.07
C GLN A 193 -19.12 -3.87 0.88
N ILE A 194 -19.21 -4.32 -0.38
CA ILE A 194 -19.78 -5.61 -0.74
C ILE A 194 -18.93 -6.28 -1.84
N SER A 195 -18.56 -7.51 -1.62
CA SER A 195 -18.05 -8.41 -2.67
C SER A 195 -19.20 -9.30 -3.12
N PRO A 196 -19.69 -9.12 -4.37
CA PRO A 196 -20.81 -9.91 -4.88
C PRO A 196 -20.46 -11.39 -5.00
N ARG A 197 -21.43 -12.26 -4.82
CA ARG A 197 -21.28 -13.72 -4.81
C ARG A 197 -20.38 -14.31 -5.92
N PRO A 198 -20.44 -13.92 -7.16
CA PRO A 198 -19.54 -14.49 -8.19
C PRO A 198 -18.05 -14.17 -7.96
N TYR A 199 -17.76 -13.19 -7.11
CA TYR A 199 -16.43 -12.68 -6.81
C TYR A 199 -15.95 -13.02 -5.39
N VAL A 200 -16.65 -13.90 -4.69
CA VAL A 200 -16.16 -14.46 -3.41
C VAL A 200 -15.69 -15.89 -3.65
N TRP A 201 -14.55 -16.20 -3.11
CA TRP A 201 -13.89 -17.47 -3.39
C TRP A 201 -14.70 -18.70 -2.93
N SER A 202 -15.50 -18.56 -1.88
CA SER A 202 -16.39 -19.60 -1.37
C SER A 202 -17.61 -19.82 -2.25
N ASN A 203 -17.95 -18.86 -3.10
CA ASN A 203 -19.17 -18.85 -3.94
C ASN A 203 -20.49 -19.10 -3.17
N ASP A 204 -20.51 -18.75 -1.88
CA ASP A 204 -21.68 -19.02 -1.02
C ASP A 204 -22.71 -17.88 -1.10
N ALA A 205 -22.32 -16.69 -0.73
CA ALA A 205 -23.19 -15.51 -0.67
C ALA A 205 -22.38 -14.23 -0.87
N ASP A 206 -23.08 -13.11 -1.08
CA ASP A 206 -22.46 -11.80 -1.06
C ASP A 206 -21.78 -11.58 0.31
N GLN A 207 -20.57 -11.04 0.27
CA GLN A 207 -19.84 -10.66 1.49
C GLN A 207 -19.93 -9.16 1.68
N GLU A 208 -20.69 -8.76 2.69
CA GLU A 208 -20.92 -7.36 3.05
C GLU A 208 -20.23 -7.06 4.37
N TYR A 209 -19.51 -5.93 4.43
CA TYR A 209 -18.79 -5.52 5.63
C TYR A 209 -18.59 -4.01 5.70
N VAL A 210 -18.29 -3.52 6.91
CA VAL A 210 -18.04 -2.11 7.18
C VAL A 210 -16.66 -1.96 7.79
N VAL A 211 -15.84 -1.11 7.17
CA VAL A 211 -14.56 -0.68 7.71
C VAL A 211 -14.73 0.70 8.34
N ASN A 212 -14.51 0.80 9.64
CA ASN A 212 -14.42 2.09 10.34
C ASN A 212 -12.95 2.37 10.64
N PHE A 213 -12.52 3.61 10.45
CA PHE A 213 -11.14 4.00 10.67
C PHE A 213 -11.01 5.41 11.26
N VAL A 214 -9.88 5.62 11.90
CA VAL A 214 -9.42 6.91 12.40
C VAL A 214 -8.00 7.13 11.92
N ILE A 215 -7.71 8.32 11.42
CA ILE A 215 -6.36 8.74 11.02
C ILE A 215 -6.00 9.97 11.83
N GLU A 216 -4.88 9.90 12.54
CA GLU A 216 -4.31 11.04 13.26
C GLU A 216 -2.99 11.45 12.63
N PHE A 217 -2.78 12.75 12.48
CA PHE A 217 -1.60 13.35 11.89
C PHE A 217 -0.80 14.10 12.96
N ASP A 218 0.51 14.10 12.84
CA ASP A 218 1.42 14.88 13.69
C ASP A 218 1.52 16.36 13.29
N ALA A 219 0.94 16.73 12.13
CA ALA A 219 0.88 18.09 11.62
C ALA A 219 -0.55 18.49 11.25
N PRO A 220 -0.91 19.78 11.30
CA PRO A 220 -2.26 20.23 10.96
C PRO A 220 -2.63 19.97 9.51
N ILE A 221 -3.82 19.46 9.31
CA ILE A 221 -4.42 19.22 7.99
C ILE A 221 -4.81 20.57 7.39
N LYS A 222 -4.07 21.05 6.41
CA LYS A 222 -4.31 22.33 5.75
C LYS A 222 -5.56 22.31 4.86
N LYS A 223 -5.77 21.19 4.14
CA LYS A 223 -6.87 21.05 3.20
C LYS A 223 -7.29 19.58 3.09
N VAL A 224 -8.59 19.34 2.99
CA VAL A 224 -9.18 18.05 2.61
C VAL A 224 -9.89 18.24 1.27
N GLY A 225 -9.79 17.26 0.40
CA GLY A 225 -10.54 17.17 -0.84
C GLY A 225 -10.94 15.72 -1.08
N GLY A 226 -11.91 15.49 -1.93
CA GLY A 226 -12.40 14.18 -2.27
C GLY A 226 -12.47 13.95 -3.77
N TRP A 227 -12.64 12.71 -4.18
CA TRP A 227 -12.96 12.36 -5.56
C TRP A 227 -13.89 11.13 -5.61
N LYS A 228 -14.68 11.06 -6.65
CA LYS A 228 -15.51 9.90 -6.97
C LYS A 228 -15.45 9.65 -8.46
N ASN A 229 -15.24 8.41 -8.88
CA ASN A 229 -15.13 8.04 -10.30
C ASN A 229 -14.14 8.95 -11.07
N LYS A 230 -12.97 9.20 -10.49
CA LYS A 230 -11.90 10.07 -11.02
C LYS A 230 -12.24 11.57 -11.06
N GLN A 231 -13.42 11.98 -10.69
CA GLN A 231 -13.84 13.39 -10.63
C GLN A 231 -13.62 13.95 -9.23
N ILE A 232 -12.99 15.12 -9.16
CA ILE A 232 -12.79 15.84 -7.90
C ILE A 232 -14.17 16.34 -7.42
N LEU A 233 -14.43 16.17 -6.15
CA LEU A 233 -15.62 16.72 -5.48
C LEU A 233 -15.29 18.12 -4.97
N ASP A 234 -16.22 19.05 -5.12
CA ASP A 234 -16.14 20.44 -4.64
C ASP A 234 -16.35 20.53 -3.12
#